data_1007b267bcc033f17d8c8e860774b588
#
_entry.id   1007b267bcc033f17d8c8e860774b588
#
_cell.length_a   1.000
_cell.length_b   1.000
_cell.length_c   1.000
_cell.angle_alpha   90.00
_cell.angle_beta   90.00
_cell.angle_gamma   90.00
#
_symmetry.space_group_name_H-M   'P 1'
#
loop_
_entity.id
_entity.type
_entity.pdbx_description
1 polymer ?
#
loop_
_entity_poly.entity_id
_entity_poly.type
_entity_poly.pdbx_seq_one_letter_code
_entity_poly.pdbx_strand_id
1 'polypeptide(L)'
;HDALPIFIGEARNRMVVMWNMWLRGKDRTNSNVYIQGIPGTGKSTLIKFFQLLEYAINDTTQIVWDAEREFIDMARHPWLNADVIDCASGNRGRVNPLQIRYTPHVTEEDLNPGESIVDYTLDDSLGFSDMALHIQNLRQFFGIYFGMENFKDPGVRMAFEKALIETYRQAGISWDTDISKLKNEDFPTCSDFYDVTMDMSKEDGISSREKENFERLGEMLFSMGRGADSFLWNGITTLRS
;
A
#
# COMPACT_ATOMS: atom_id res chain seq x y z
N HIS A 1 -8.23 -8.47 19.74
CA HIS A 1 -9.46 -8.22 18.96
C HIS A 1 -10.46 -9.31 19.28
N ASP A 2 -11.50 -8.96 20.03
CA ASP A 2 -12.62 -9.86 20.33
C ASP A 2 -13.63 -9.84 19.18
N ALA A 3 -13.15 -10.23 17.99
CA ALA A 3 -14.02 -10.29 16.82
C ALA A 3 -15.17 -11.28 17.04
N LEU A 4 -16.38 -10.83 16.74
CA LEU A 4 -17.58 -11.64 16.93
C LEU A 4 -17.71 -12.71 15.84
N PRO A 5 -18.22 -13.91 16.18
CA PRO A 5 -18.50 -14.93 15.20
C PRO A 5 -19.67 -14.53 14.28
N ILE A 6 -19.55 -14.84 13.01
CA ILE A 6 -20.59 -14.63 12.02
C ILE A 6 -21.38 -15.90 11.75
N PHE A 7 -22.68 -15.75 11.47
CA PHE A 7 -23.52 -16.86 11.04
C PHE A 7 -23.24 -17.22 9.59
N ILE A 8 -22.92 -18.49 9.30
CA ILE A 8 -22.61 -18.95 7.95
C ILE A 8 -23.60 -19.95 7.37
N GLY A 9 -24.52 -20.46 8.17
CA GLY A 9 -25.54 -21.38 7.70
C GLY A 9 -25.99 -22.39 8.75
N GLU A 10 -26.64 -23.43 8.29
CA GLU A 10 -27.11 -24.56 9.10
C GLU A 10 -26.44 -25.86 8.65
N ALA A 11 -26.08 -26.68 9.62
CA ALA A 11 -25.61 -28.02 9.38
C ALA A 11 -26.79 -28.96 9.02
N ARG A 12 -26.49 -30.17 8.52
CA ARG A 12 -27.54 -31.16 8.16
C ARG A 12 -28.48 -31.52 9.31
N ASN A 13 -28.05 -31.41 10.53
CA ASN A 13 -28.86 -31.62 11.74
C ASN A 13 -29.59 -30.38 12.23
N ARG A 14 -29.67 -29.32 11.40
CA ARG A 14 -30.28 -28.00 11.68
C ARG A 14 -29.60 -27.20 12.79
N MET A 15 -28.41 -27.56 13.21
CA MET A 15 -27.63 -26.71 14.12
C MET A 15 -27.12 -25.48 13.38
N VAL A 16 -27.17 -24.34 14.04
CA VAL A 16 -26.59 -23.09 13.56
C VAL A 16 -25.06 -23.23 13.49
N VAL A 17 -24.49 -22.87 12.37
CA VAL A 17 -23.04 -22.84 12.19
C VAL A 17 -22.57 -21.40 12.28
N MET A 18 -21.81 -21.13 13.34
CA MET A 18 -21.14 -19.84 13.56
C MET A 18 -19.66 -20.00 13.24
N TRP A 19 -19.09 -18.97 12.64
CA TRP A 19 -17.67 -18.98 12.28
C TRP A 19 -17.00 -17.67 12.67
N ASN A 20 -15.83 -17.78 13.28
CA ASN A 20 -14.96 -16.65 13.57
C ASN A 20 -13.60 -16.90 12.91
N MET A 21 -13.29 -16.12 11.86
CA MET A 21 -12.03 -16.27 11.12
C MET A 21 -10.82 -15.79 11.92
N TRP A 22 -11.03 -14.94 12.91
CA TRP A 22 -9.98 -14.35 13.74
C TRP A 22 -9.59 -15.19 14.96
N LEU A 23 -10.45 -16.18 15.31
CA LEU A 23 -10.18 -17.05 16.45
C LEU A 23 -8.93 -17.90 16.19
N ARG A 24 -7.95 -17.74 17.05
CA ARG A 24 -6.69 -18.50 17.03
C ARG A 24 -6.66 -19.50 18.18
N GLY A 25 -5.96 -20.62 17.98
CA GLY A 25 -5.81 -21.67 18.97
C GLY A 25 -4.68 -22.62 18.58
N LYS A 26 -4.53 -23.71 19.34
CA LYS A 26 -3.47 -24.70 19.08
C LYS A 26 -3.55 -25.31 17.68
N ASP A 27 -4.77 -25.47 17.15
CA ASP A 27 -5.04 -26.10 15.85
C ASP A 27 -5.21 -25.09 14.71
N ARG A 28 -5.19 -23.78 15.03
CA ARG A 28 -5.39 -22.71 14.07
C ARG A 28 -4.46 -21.53 14.36
N THR A 29 -3.35 -21.48 13.64
CA THR A 29 -2.27 -20.53 13.84
C THR A 29 -2.40 -19.24 13.02
N ASN A 30 -3.28 -19.24 11.99
CA ASN A 30 -3.51 -18.08 11.12
C ASN A 30 -4.99 -17.91 10.79
N SER A 31 -5.35 -16.77 10.21
CA SER A 31 -6.71 -16.41 9.80
C SER A 31 -6.94 -16.56 8.29
N ASN A 32 -6.05 -17.24 7.58
CA ASN A 32 -6.19 -17.45 6.14
C ASN A 32 -7.35 -18.36 5.83
N VAL A 33 -8.14 -18.01 4.82
CA VAL A 33 -9.29 -18.76 4.33
C VAL A 33 -9.10 -19.05 2.85
N TYR A 34 -9.26 -20.30 2.47
CA TYR A 34 -9.24 -20.73 1.08
C TYR A 34 -10.61 -21.26 0.68
N ILE A 35 -11.22 -20.67 -0.36
CA ILE A 35 -12.53 -21.06 -0.87
C ILE A 35 -12.36 -21.65 -2.26
N GLN A 36 -12.70 -22.91 -2.42
CA GLN A 36 -12.63 -23.65 -3.67
C GLN A 36 -13.99 -24.19 -4.09
N GLY A 37 -14.22 -24.24 -5.38
CA GLY A 37 -15.43 -24.84 -5.98
C GLY A 37 -15.42 -24.68 -7.49
N ILE A 38 -16.22 -25.47 -8.19
CA ILE A 38 -16.39 -25.35 -9.64
C ILE A 38 -17.11 -24.02 -10.01
N PRO A 39 -16.98 -23.52 -11.24
CA PRO A 39 -17.72 -22.35 -11.70
C PRO A 39 -19.22 -22.48 -11.44
N GLY A 40 -19.87 -21.36 -11.06
CA GLY A 40 -21.33 -21.33 -10.83
C GLY A 40 -21.81 -21.85 -9.45
N THR A 41 -20.93 -22.30 -8.56
CA THR A 41 -21.32 -22.83 -7.23
C THR A 41 -21.51 -21.78 -6.15
N GLY A 42 -21.43 -20.48 -6.48
CA GLY A 42 -21.67 -19.41 -5.53
C GLY A 42 -20.46 -18.97 -4.70
N LYS A 43 -19.22 -19.28 -5.11
CA LYS A 43 -17.99 -18.85 -4.41
C LYS A 43 -17.93 -17.34 -4.18
N SER A 44 -18.10 -16.54 -5.26
CA SER A 44 -18.06 -15.08 -5.17
C SER A 44 -19.20 -14.53 -4.31
N THR A 45 -20.39 -15.18 -4.37
CA THR A 45 -21.52 -14.83 -3.50
C THR A 45 -21.20 -15.06 -2.03
N LEU A 46 -20.57 -16.20 -1.71
CA LEU A 46 -20.13 -16.53 -0.36
C LEU A 46 -19.07 -15.54 0.16
N ILE A 47 -18.10 -15.19 -0.69
CA ILE A 47 -17.07 -14.20 -0.33
C ILE A 47 -17.69 -12.83 -0.05
N LYS A 48 -18.59 -12.36 -0.92
CA LYS A 48 -19.33 -11.10 -0.72
C LYS A 48 -20.12 -11.11 0.58
N PHE A 49 -20.78 -12.22 0.87
CA PHE A 49 -21.53 -12.40 2.11
C PHE A 49 -20.62 -12.29 3.34
N PHE A 50 -19.46 -12.95 3.35
CA PHE A 50 -18.49 -12.84 4.42
C PHE A 50 -17.96 -11.42 4.58
N GLN A 51 -17.62 -10.75 3.50
CA GLN A 51 -17.14 -9.39 3.52
C GLN A 51 -18.15 -8.41 4.11
N LEU A 52 -19.42 -8.55 3.73
CA LEU A 52 -20.49 -7.71 4.28
C LEU A 52 -20.70 -7.94 5.79
N LEU A 53 -20.65 -9.20 6.23
CA LEU A 53 -20.79 -9.52 7.65
C LEU A 53 -19.59 -9.07 8.48
N GLU A 54 -18.38 -9.28 7.98
CA GLU A 54 -17.16 -8.82 8.66
C GLU A 54 -17.12 -7.29 8.77
N TYR A 55 -17.53 -6.58 7.72
CA TYR A 55 -17.65 -5.14 7.77
C TYR A 55 -18.72 -4.66 8.76
N ALA A 56 -19.91 -5.27 8.71
CA ALA A 56 -21.05 -4.83 9.53
C ALA A 56 -20.92 -5.18 11.02
N ILE A 57 -20.26 -6.30 11.35
CA ILE A 57 -20.20 -6.82 12.72
C ILE A 57 -18.86 -6.47 13.38
N ASN A 58 -17.77 -6.53 12.64
CA ASN A 58 -16.42 -6.40 13.16
C ASN A 58 -15.69 -5.12 12.70
N ASP A 59 -16.37 -4.23 11.96
CA ASP A 59 -15.83 -2.96 11.45
C ASP A 59 -14.45 -3.12 10.79
N THR A 60 -14.32 -4.13 9.94
CA THR A 60 -13.05 -4.47 9.31
C THR A 60 -12.76 -3.60 8.10
N THR A 61 -11.53 -3.10 7.99
CA THR A 61 -11.02 -2.54 6.73
C THR A 61 -10.68 -3.68 5.78
N GLN A 62 -11.17 -3.62 4.55
CA GLN A 62 -11.02 -4.69 3.57
C GLN A 62 -10.37 -4.19 2.29
N ILE A 63 -9.41 -4.96 1.77
CA ILE A 63 -8.77 -4.72 0.48
C ILE A 63 -9.14 -5.88 -0.44
N VAL A 64 -9.79 -5.57 -1.57
CA VAL A 64 -10.26 -6.58 -2.53
C VAL A 64 -9.51 -6.44 -3.85
N TRP A 65 -8.83 -7.50 -4.27
CA TRP A 65 -8.25 -7.62 -5.60
C TRP A 65 -9.25 -8.31 -6.52
N ASP A 66 -9.89 -7.53 -7.38
CA ASP A 66 -11.00 -7.98 -8.21
C ASP A 66 -10.62 -7.97 -9.70
N ALA A 67 -10.05 -9.07 -10.17
CA ALA A 67 -9.61 -9.21 -11.55
C ALA A 67 -10.78 -9.25 -12.56
N GLU A 68 -11.95 -9.74 -12.13
CA GLU A 68 -13.11 -9.97 -13.01
C GLU A 68 -14.22 -8.92 -12.84
N ARG A 69 -13.99 -7.91 -12.01
CA ARG A 69 -14.95 -6.83 -11.71
C ARG A 69 -16.28 -7.30 -11.10
N GLU A 70 -16.27 -8.41 -10.40
CA GLU A 70 -17.47 -8.96 -9.75
C GLU A 70 -17.90 -8.17 -8.51
N PHE A 71 -17.01 -7.41 -7.87
CA PHE A 71 -17.26 -6.69 -6.62
C PHE A 71 -17.63 -5.21 -6.80
N ILE A 72 -17.58 -4.67 -8.02
CA ILE A 72 -17.82 -3.25 -8.27
C ILE A 72 -19.19 -2.78 -7.79
N ASP A 73 -20.25 -3.57 -8.02
CA ASP A 73 -21.59 -3.18 -7.62
C ASP A 73 -21.73 -3.17 -6.09
N MET A 74 -21.06 -4.07 -5.40
CA MET A 74 -20.96 -4.06 -3.95
C MET A 74 -20.21 -2.82 -3.44
N ALA A 75 -19.06 -2.51 -4.04
CA ALA A 75 -18.26 -1.35 -3.67
C ALA A 75 -18.98 0.00 -3.89
N ARG A 76 -19.92 0.06 -4.85
CA ARG A 76 -20.74 1.25 -5.09
C ARG A 76 -21.85 1.46 -4.06
N HIS A 77 -22.07 0.50 -3.20
CA HIS A 77 -23.13 0.59 -2.22
C HIS A 77 -22.82 1.65 -1.15
N PRO A 78 -23.70 2.63 -0.89
CA PRO A 78 -23.41 3.78 -0.01
C PRO A 78 -22.95 3.39 1.41
N TRP A 79 -23.37 2.24 1.91
CA TRP A 79 -23.01 1.81 3.27
C TRP A 79 -21.56 1.40 3.44
N LEU A 80 -20.93 0.96 2.33
CA LEU A 80 -19.60 0.34 2.43
C LEU A 80 -18.47 1.37 2.41
N ASN A 81 -18.78 2.64 2.09
CA ASN A 81 -17.78 3.71 2.01
C ASN A 81 -16.50 3.28 1.29
N ALA A 82 -16.66 2.50 0.20
CA ALA A 82 -15.55 1.88 -0.49
C ALA A 82 -14.98 2.78 -1.60
N ASP A 83 -13.67 2.78 -1.74
CA ASP A 83 -12.97 3.37 -2.87
C ASP A 83 -12.64 2.30 -3.92
N VAL A 84 -12.79 2.65 -5.18
CA VAL A 84 -12.47 1.76 -6.30
C VAL A 84 -11.29 2.33 -7.08
N ILE A 85 -10.21 1.54 -7.18
CA ILE A 85 -9.07 1.83 -8.04
C ILE A 85 -9.20 0.97 -9.29
N ASP A 86 -9.43 1.61 -10.45
CA ASP A 86 -9.46 0.90 -11.73
C ASP A 86 -8.07 0.93 -12.37
N CYS A 87 -7.29 -0.10 -12.11
CA CYS A 87 -5.94 -0.24 -12.65
C CYS A 87 -5.91 -0.42 -14.19
N ALA A 88 -7.03 -0.74 -14.83
CA ALA A 88 -7.08 -1.00 -16.25
C ALA A 88 -7.45 0.23 -17.09
N SER A 89 -8.34 1.10 -16.58
CA SER A 89 -8.85 2.24 -17.36
C SER A 89 -8.32 3.60 -16.90
N GLY A 90 -7.68 3.67 -15.73
CA GLY A 90 -7.15 4.91 -15.16
C GLY A 90 -8.17 6.01 -14.85
N ASN A 91 -9.43 5.75 -15.06
CA ASN A 91 -10.49 6.74 -14.90
C ASN A 91 -10.97 6.87 -13.43
N ARG A 92 -10.57 5.95 -12.55
CA ARG A 92 -10.99 5.93 -11.16
C ARG A 92 -9.88 5.46 -10.25
N GLY A 93 -9.57 6.32 -9.29
CA GLY A 93 -8.57 6.05 -8.28
C GLY A 93 -7.14 6.26 -8.79
N ARG A 94 -6.39 6.99 -8.01
CA ARG A 94 -4.97 7.24 -8.22
C ARG A 94 -4.24 7.00 -6.91
N VAL A 95 -3.07 6.40 -7.00
CA VAL A 95 -2.20 6.15 -5.85
C VAL A 95 -0.87 6.82 -6.12
N ASN A 96 -0.52 7.80 -5.31
CA ASN A 96 0.81 8.38 -5.32
C ASN A 96 1.75 7.50 -4.49
N PRO A 97 2.69 6.77 -5.10
CA PRO A 97 3.62 5.94 -4.33
C PRO A 97 4.57 6.78 -3.47
N LEU A 98 4.79 8.05 -3.81
CA LEU A 98 5.67 8.95 -3.06
C LEU A 98 4.99 9.62 -1.85
N GLN A 99 3.73 9.36 -1.62
CA GLN A 99 3.03 9.84 -0.43
C GLN A 99 3.47 9.05 0.79
N ILE A 100 4.14 9.71 1.73
CA ILE A 100 4.49 9.11 3.02
C ILE A 100 3.21 8.99 3.85
N ARG A 101 2.97 7.81 4.40
CA ARG A 101 1.86 7.61 5.34
C ARG A 101 2.38 7.75 6.76
N TYR A 102 1.68 8.54 7.54
CA TYR A 102 1.91 8.60 8.97
C TYR A 102 1.55 7.26 9.61
N THR A 103 2.48 6.71 10.36
CA THR A 103 2.22 5.52 11.19
C THR A 103 1.98 6.03 12.62
N PRO A 104 0.77 5.88 13.19
CA PRO A 104 0.54 6.27 14.57
C PRO A 104 1.50 5.54 15.50
N HIS A 105 2.25 6.28 16.30
CA HIS A 105 3.09 5.69 17.35
C HIS A 105 2.16 5.17 18.45
N VAL A 106 2.28 3.88 18.77
CA VAL A 106 1.56 3.27 19.88
C VAL A 106 2.29 3.65 21.17
N THR A 107 1.60 4.34 22.07
CA THR A 107 2.16 4.70 23.38
C THR A 107 1.77 3.64 24.43
N GLU A 108 2.48 3.61 25.58
CA GLU A 108 2.13 2.70 26.69
C GLU A 108 0.67 2.85 27.15
N GLU A 109 0.08 4.04 26.97
CA GLU A 109 -1.30 4.35 27.33
C GLU A 109 -2.32 3.71 26.36
N ASP A 110 -1.90 3.35 25.15
CA ASP A 110 -2.73 2.73 24.13
C ASP A 110 -2.77 1.19 24.25
N LEU A 111 -1.99 0.62 25.16
CA LEU A 111 -1.87 -0.83 25.32
C LEU A 111 -2.96 -1.41 26.24
N ASN A 112 -3.53 -2.54 25.83
CA ASN A 112 -4.40 -3.31 26.71
C ASN A 112 -3.59 -4.05 27.79
N PRO A 113 -4.20 -4.36 28.95
CA PRO A 113 -3.52 -5.12 30.00
C PRO A 113 -2.98 -6.46 29.49
N GLY A 114 -1.65 -6.62 29.49
CA GLY A 114 -0.96 -7.81 29.03
C GLY A 114 -0.31 -7.72 27.65
N GLU A 115 -0.51 -6.62 26.93
CA GLU A 115 0.24 -6.30 25.72
C GLU A 115 1.56 -5.62 26.06
N SER A 116 2.57 -5.82 25.24
CA SER A 116 3.87 -5.20 25.37
C SER A 116 4.10 -4.22 24.22
N ILE A 117 4.67 -3.08 24.50
CA ILE A 117 5.17 -2.13 23.49
C ILE A 117 6.06 -2.83 22.46
N VAL A 118 6.83 -3.83 22.86
CA VAL A 118 7.70 -4.61 21.96
C VAL A 118 6.94 -5.30 20.83
N ASP A 119 5.67 -5.64 21.03
CA ASP A 119 4.82 -6.26 19.99
C ASP A 119 4.40 -5.28 18.90
N TYR A 120 4.44 -3.97 19.17
CA TYR A 120 3.99 -2.90 18.27
C TYR A 120 5.13 -1.98 17.80
N THR A 121 6.22 -1.88 18.54
CA THR A 121 7.28 -0.86 18.36
C THR A 121 8.61 -1.43 17.87
N LEU A 122 8.62 -2.57 17.21
CA LEU A 122 9.86 -3.06 16.58
C LEU A 122 10.48 -2.02 15.63
N ASP A 123 9.66 -1.13 15.06
CA ASP A 123 10.11 -0.03 14.21
C ASP A 123 10.51 1.23 15.00
N ASP A 124 9.78 1.58 16.07
CA ASP A 124 10.07 2.76 16.91
C ASP A 124 11.36 2.63 17.74
N SER A 125 11.68 1.42 18.19
CA SER A 125 12.90 1.17 18.98
C SER A 125 14.19 1.42 18.21
N LEU A 126 14.11 1.51 16.86
CA LEU A 126 15.25 1.75 15.98
C LEU A 126 15.40 3.23 15.58
N GLY A 127 14.49 4.12 16.00
CA GLY A 127 14.56 5.56 15.69
C GLY A 127 14.47 5.88 14.20
N PHE A 128 13.85 5.01 13.41
CA PHE A 128 13.60 5.31 11.99
C PHE A 128 12.49 6.33 11.88
N SER A 129 12.74 7.40 11.12
CA SER A 129 11.68 8.34 10.75
C SER A 129 10.72 7.67 9.76
N ASP A 130 9.45 8.12 9.73
CA ASP A 130 8.46 7.69 8.73
C ASP A 130 9.01 7.75 7.30
N MET A 131 9.83 8.76 7.01
CA MET A 131 10.50 8.92 5.73
C MET A 131 11.49 7.78 5.44
N ALA A 132 12.27 7.34 6.43
CA ALA A 132 13.26 6.26 6.24
C ALA A 132 12.57 4.93 5.93
N LEU A 133 11.54 4.59 6.68
CA LEU A 133 10.72 3.40 6.45
C LEU A 133 10.05 3.46 5.08
N HIS A 134 9.52 4.62 4.72
CA HIS A 134 8.88 4.83 3.43
C HIS A 134 9.87 4.64 2.25
N ILE A 135 11.08 5.18 2.34
CA ILE A 135 12.13 4.98 1.32
C ILE A 135 12.47 3.49 1.18
N GLN A 136 12.53 2.73 2.27
CA GLN A 136 12.74 1.28 2.21
C GLN A 136 11.59 0.57 1.47
N ASN A 137 10.36 0.93 1.76
CA ASN A 137 9.18 0.40 1.08
C ASN A 137 9.17 0.77 -0.41
N LEU A 138 9.57 1.99 -0.75
CA LEU A 138 9.70 2.42 -2.15
C LEU A 138 10.77 1.64 -2.91
N ARG A 139 11.88 1.29 -2.28
CA ARG A 139 12.88 0.41 -2.91
C ARG A 139 12.30 -0.95 -3.31
N GLN A 140 11.45 -1.53 -2.46
CA GLN A 140 10.78 -2.79 -2.78
C GLN A 140 9.76 -2.61 -3.90
N PHE A 141 8.92 -1.59 -3.79
CA PHE A 141 7.89 -1.27 -4.78
C PHE A 141 8.51 -1.04 -6.17
N PHE A 142 9.48 -0.14 -6.27
CA PHE A 142 10.14 0.17 -7.55
C PHE A 142 10.99 -1.00 -8.05
N GLY A 143 11.59 -1.79 -7.14
CA GLY A 143 12.29 -3.01 -7.51
C GLY A 143 11.39 -4.02 -8.20
N ILE A 144 10.15 -4.18 -7.73
CA ILE A 144 9.15 -5.04 -8.37
C ILE A 144 8.68 -4.41 -9.69
N TYR A 145 8.36 -3.12 -9.69
CA TYR A 145 7.85 -2.40 -10.86
C TYR A 145 8.85 -2.38 -12.02
N PHE A 146 10.12 -2.09 -11.76
CA PHE A 146 11.17 -2.08 -12.80
C PHE A 146 11.65 -3.47 -13.20
N GLY A 147 11.24 -4.51 -12.47
CA GLY A 147 11.83 -5.84 -12.55
C GLY A 147 13.12 -5.93 -11.73
N MET A 148 13.18 -6.90 -10.83
CA MET A 148 14.28 -7.07 -9.86
C MET A 148 15.66 -7.10 -10.51
N GLU A 149 15.78 -7.62 -11.74
CA GLU A 149 17.06 -7.69 -12.44
C GLU A 149 17.60 -6.29 -12.82
N ASN A 150 16.73 -5.39 -13.28
CA ASN A 150 17.11 -4.04 -13.68
C ASN A 150 17.51 -3.18 -12.48
N PHE A 151 16.92 -3.45 -11.31
CA PHE A 151 17.17 -2.70 -10.07
C PHE A 151 18.28 -3.30 -9.18
N LYS A 152 18.97 -4.35 -9.65
CA LYS A 152 20.12 -4.96 -8.94
C LYS A 152 21.40 -4.13 -9.03
N ASP A 153 21.56 -3.29 -10.06
CA ASP A 153 22.76 -2.48 -10.26
C ASP A 153 22.95 -1.51 -9.08
N PRO A 154 24.07 -1.59 -8.32
CA PRO A 154 24.31 -0.69 -7.19
C PRO A 154 24.35 0.78 -7.57
N GLY A 155 24.80 1.10 -8.79
CA GLY A 155 24.87 2.47 -9.31
C GLY A 155 23.48 3.05 -9.53
N VAL A 156 22.56 2.28 -10.13
CA VAL A 156 21.16 2.68 -10.34
C VAL A 156 20.43 2.84 -8.99
N ARG A 157 20.67 1.92 -8.03
CA ARG A 157 20.07 2.06 -6.68
C ARG A 157 20.57 3.29 -5.94
N MET A 158 21.85 3.63 -6.08
CA MET A 158 22.39 4.85 -5.50
C MET A 158 21.78 6.09 -6.15
N ALA A 159 21.64 6.10 -7.49
CA ALA A 159 20.99 7.18 -8.21
C ALA A 159 19.51 7.33 -7.77
N PHE A 160 18.79 6.22 -7.61
CA PHE A 160 17.42 6.21 -7.12
C PHE A 160 17.29 6.86 -5.74
N GLU A 161 18.15 6.48 -4.79
CA GLU A 161 18.07 7.02 -3.44
C GLU A 161 18.42 8.52 -3.40
N LYS A 162 19.47 8.93 -4.11
CA LYS A 162 19.86 10.34 -4.22
C LYS A 162 18.75 11.18 -4.84
N ALA A 163 18.20 10.75 -5.97
CA ALA A 163 17.13 11.49 -6.65
C ALA A 163 15.85 11.52 -5.82
N LEU A 164 15.52 10.44 -5.12
CA LEU A 164 14.34 10.39 -4.25
C LEU A 164 14.45 11.36 -3.07
N ILE A 165 15.59 11.38 -2.38
CA ILE A 165 15.85 12.30 -1.27
C ILE A 165 15.77 13.76 -1.77
N GLU A 166 16.37 14.05 -2.92
CA GLU A 166 16.33 15.37 -3.52
C GLU A 166 14.90 15.78 -3.91
N THR A 167 14.10 14.84 -4.42
CA THR A 167 12.69 15.09 -4.75
C THR A 167 11.89 15.51 -3.51
N TYR A 168 12.06 14.81 -2.39
CA TYR A 168 11.42 15.21 -1.14
C TYR A 168 11.94 16.54 -0.62
N ARG A 169 13.25 16.79 -0.72
CA ARG A 169 13.85 18.05 -0.32
C ARG A 169 13.27 19.24 -1.09
N GLN A 170 13.05 19.08 -2.41
CA GLN A 170 12.44 20.13 -3.23
C GLN A 170 10.96 20.35 -2.88
N ALA A 171 10.26 19.34 -2.42
CA ALA A 171 8.92 19.45 -1.87
C ALA A 171 8.88 20.03 -0.43
N GLY A 172 10.04 20.36 0.16
CA GLY A 172 10.14 20.87 1.53
C GLY A 172 10.04 19.81 2.61
N ILE A 173 10.17 18.53 2.25
CA ILE A 173 10.10 17.38 3.16
C ILE A 173 11.52 16.91 3.48
N SER A 174 11.84 16.79 4.76
CA SER A 174 13.12 16.32 5.29
C SER A 174 12.90 15.19 6.30
N TRP A 175 13.99 14.62 6.80
CA TRP A 175 13.96 13.55 7.80
C TRP A 175 13.22 13.91 9.10
N ASP A 176 13.23 15.21 9.45
CA ASP A 176 12.63 15.73 10.68
C ASP A 176 11.24 16.34 10.44
N THR A 177 10.68 16.18 9.24
CA THR A 177 9.36 16.72 8.90
C THR A 177 8.26 15.92 9.58
N ASP A 178 7.38 16.60 10.30
CA ASP A 178 6.19 16.00 10.91
C ASP A 178 5.15 15.64 9.83
N ILE A 179 5.15 14.38 9.42
CA ILE A 179 4.30 13.87 8.36
C ILE A 179 2.80 14.00 8.70
N SER A 180 2.44 13.96 9.98
CA SER A 180 1.03 14.04 10.41
C SER A 180 0.35 15.38 10.04
N LYS A 181 1.13 16.40 9.76
CA LYS A 181 0.65 17.75 9.40
C LYS A 181 0.54 17.98 7.89
N LEU A 182 1.06 17.05 7.09
CA LEU A 182 1.06 17.16 5.64
C LEU A 182 -0.26 16.66 5.06
N LYS A 183 -0.67 17.30 3.97
CA LYS A 183 -1.83 16.87 3.17
C LYS A 183 -1.35 16.09 1.95
N ASN A 184 -2.27 15.36 1.32
CA ASN A 184 -1.96 14.58 0.11
C ASN A 184 -1.30 15.42 -1.00
N GLU A 185 -1.63 16.71 -1.07
CA GLU A 185 -1.13 17.67 -2.07
C GLU A 185 0.30 18.18 -1.80
N ASP A 186 0.81 17.98 -0.59
CA ASP A 186 2.15 18.44 -0.19
C ASP A 186 3.25 17.45 -0.62
N PHE A 187 2.87 16.22 -1.00
CA PHE A 187 3.82 15.20 -1.43
C PHE A 187 4.19 15.31 -2.90
N PRO A 188 5.47 15.08 -3.26
CA PRO A 188 5.89 15.07 -4.65
C PRO A 188 5.21 13.96 -5.43
N THR A 189 5.16 14.12 -6.74
CA THR A 189 4.57 13.16 -7.68
C THR A 189 5.65 12.35 -8.42
N CYS A 190 5.25 11.30 -9.13
CA CYS A 190 6.18 10.56 -10.00
C CYS A 190 6.75 11.43 -11.13
N SER A 191 6.03 12.46 -11.57
CA SER A 191 6.56 13.48 -12.50
C SER A 191 7.72 14.26 -11.89
N ASP A 192 7.55 14.72 -10.64
CA ASP A 192 8.59 15.49 -9.95
C ASP A 192 9.83 14.62 -9.76
N PHE A 193 9.65 13.36 -9.39
CA PHE A 193 10.76 12.40 -9.25
C PHE A 193 11.48 12.16 -10.58
N TYR A 194 10.74 12.01 -11.67
CA TYR A 194 11.35 11.91 -13.01
C TYR A 194 12.14 13.16 -13.38
N ASP A 195 11.54 14.35 -13.19
CA ASP A 195 12.18 15.61 -13.56
C ASP A 195 13.46 15.87 -12.74
N VAL A 196 13.40 15.65 -11.43
CA VAL A 196 14.59 15.75 -10.56
C VAL A 196 15.68 14.77 -11.00
N THR A 197 15.31 13.52 -11.33
CA THR A 197 16.27 12.52 -11.83
C THR A 197 16.97 12.98 -13.11
N MET A 198 16.20 13.54 -14.04
CA MET A 198 16.72 14.04 -15.31
C MET A 198 17.56 15.31 -15.14
N ASP A 199 17.25 16.16 -14.18
CA ASP A 199 18.04 17.35 -13.88
C ASP A 199 19.37 16.98 -13.21
N MET A 200 19.37 16.01 -12.27
CA MET A 200 20.59 15.49 -11.67
C MET A 200 21.53 14.84 -12.71
N SER A 201 20.98 14.27 -13.79
CA SER A 201 21.81 13.74 -14.88
C SER A 201 22.57 14.81 -15.68
N LYS A 202 22.15 16.08 -15.56
CA LYS A 202 22.72 17.22 -16.28
C LYS A 202 23.62 18.08 -15.39
N GLU A 203 23.74 17.77 -14.09
CA GLU A 203 24.55 18.54 -13.15
C GLU A 203 26.02 18.55 -13.59
N ASP A 204 26.66 19.71 -13.44
CA ASP A 204 28.07 19.87 -13.69
C ASP A 204 28.89 19.20 -12.57
N GLY A 205 29.97 18.52 -12.98
CA GLY A 205 30.91 17.91 -12.03
C GLY A 205 30.59 16.49 -11.57
N ILE A 206 29.49 15.89 -12.01
CA ILE A 206 29.23 14.45 -11.80
C ILE A 206 30.07 13.59 -12.76
N SER A 207 30.43 12.38 -12.34
CA SER A 207 31.13 11.44 -13.18
C SER A 207 30.26 10.92 -14.34
N SER A 208 30.89 10.56 -15.47
CA SER A 208 30.15 9.98 -16.62
C SER A 208 29.33 8.75 -16.22
N ARG A 209 29.84 7.93 -15.30
CA ARG A 209 29.12 6.75 -14.78
C ARG A 209 27.90 7.14 -13.94
N GLU A 210 27.99 8.18 -13.14
CA GLU A 210 26.90 8.67 -12.32
C GLU A 210 25.81 9.27 -13.20
N LYS A 211 26.20 10.04 -14.21
CA LYS A 211 25.29 10.55 -15.23
C LYS A 211 24.51 9.42 -15.92
N GLU A 212 25.21 8.39 -16.39
CA GLU A 212 24.58 7.21 -17.01
C GLU A 212 23.57 6.52 -16.07
N ASN A 213 23.89 6.42 -14.78
CA ASN A 213 22.97 5.83 -13.80
C ASN A 213 21.69 6.65 -13.63
N PHE A 214 21.76 7.99 -13.61
CA PHE A 214 20.57 8.85 -13.57
C PHE A 214 19.77 8.77 -14.87
N GLU A 215 20.44 8.75 -16.03
CA GLU A 215 19.76 8.59 -17.33
C GLU A 215 18.99 7.26 -17.38
N ARG A 216 19.62 6.14 -17.00
CA ARG A 216 18.96 4.82 -16.91
C ARG A 216 17.77 4.82 -15.93
N LEU A 217 17.95 5.46 -14.78
CA LEU A 217 16.84 5.59 -13.81
C LEU A 217 15.68 6.40 -14.42
N GLY A 218 15.98 7.51 -15.12
CA GLY A 218 14.99 8.31 -15.82
C GLY A 218 14.22 7.52 -16.87
N GLU A 219 14.89 6.69 -17.66
CA GLU A 219 14.26 5.78 -18.63
C GLU A 219 13.26 4.83 -17.92
N MET A 220 13.65 4.27 -16.76
CA MET A 220 12.80 3.38 -15.97
C MET A 220 11.58 4.11 -15.37
N LEU A 221 11.75 5.37 -14.94
CA LEU A 221 10.70 6.19 -14.35
C LEU A 221 9.73 6.78 -15.39
N PHE A 222 10.12 6.81 -16.66
CA PHE A 222 9.36 7.49 -17.70
C PHE A 222 7.88 7.05 -17.76
N SER A 223 7.61 5.75 -17.68
CA SER A 223 6.23 5.23 -17.78
C SER A 223 5.34 5.75 -16.66
N MET A 224 5.85 5.79 -15.42
CA MET A 224 5.09 6.27 -14.28
C MET A 224 4.94 7.80 -14.24
N GLY A 225 5.99 8.53 -14.61
CA GLY A 225 5.99 9.99 -14.54
C GLY A 225 5.34 10.68 -15.73
N ARG A 226 5.58 10.18 -16.95
CA ARG A 226 5.21 10.85 -18.21
C ARG A 226 4.54 9.94 -19.23
N GLY A 227 4.64 8.62 -19.05
CA GLY A 227 4.18 7.61 -20.02
C GLY A 227 2.82 7.01 -19.66
N ALA A 228 2.63 5.77 -20.12
CA ALA A 228 1.34 5.08 -20.10
C ALA A 228 0.81 4.81 -18.68
N ASP A 229 1.68 4.62 -17.68
CA ASP A 229 1.26 4.31 -16.31
C ASP A 229 1.04 5.56 -15.45
N SER A 230 1.29 6.77 -16.01
CA SER A 230 1.15 8.03 -15.29
C SER A 230 -0.30 8.28 -14.80
N PHE A 231 -1.30 7.75 -15.47
CA PHE A 231 -2.68 7.90 -15.07
C PHE A 231 -2.98 7.27 -13.70
N LEU A 232 -2.27 6.21 -13.33
CA LEU A 232 -2.47 5.50 -12.06
C LEU A 232 -1.55 6.04 -10.95
N TRP A 233 -0.29 6.33 -11.29
CA TRP A 233 0.76 6.60 -10.30
C TRP A 233 1.13 8.08 -10.15
N ASN A 234 0.85 8.91 -11.18
CA ASN A 234 1.30 10.30 -11.18
C ASN A 234 0.19 11.25 -10.74
N GLY A 235 0.36 11.89 -9.60
CA GLY A 235 -0.53 12.90 -9.03
C GLY A 235 -1.00 12.54 -7.63
N ILE A 236 -1.94 13.32 -7.09
CA ILE A 236 -2.43 13.21 -5.73
C ILE A 236 -3.23 11.91 -5.56
N THR A 237 -3.02 11.21 -4.45
CA THR A 237 -3.82 10.04 -4.07
C THR A 237 -5.28 10.42 -3.89
N THR A 238 -6.17 9.69 -4.56
CA THR A 238 -7.61 9.91 -4.50
C THR A 238 -8.33 8.95 -3.54
N LEU A 239 -7.60 8.04 -2.92
CA LEU A 239 -8.13 7.18 -1.86
C LEU A 239 -8.45 8.02 -0.63
N ARG A 240 -9.58 7.73 -0.01
CA ARG A 240 -9.92 8.30 1.28
C ARG A 240 -9.01 7.70 2.35
N SER A 241 -8.46 8.56 3.17
CA SER A 241 -7.67 8.19 4.36
C SER A 241 -8.59 7.90 5.54
#